data_580d8ce6aa806192461ee61bb62f9727
#
_entry.id   580d8ce6aa806192461ee61bb62f9727
#
_cell.length_a   1.000
_cell.length_b   1.000
_cell.length_c   1.000
_cell.angle_alpha   90.00
_cell.angle_beta   90.00
_cell.angle_gamma   90.00
#
_symmetry.space_group_name_H-M   'P 1'
#
loop_
_entity.id
_entity.type
_entity.pdbx_description
1 polymer ?
#
loop_
_entity_poly.entity_id
_entity_poly.type
_entity_poly.pdbx_seq_one_letter_code
_entity_poly.pdbx_strand_id
1 'polypeptide(L)'
;QLKPVEQDQGLTVKAMDQLKKLVREYPDSRYAADALAKIDVCRGRLAQKELWVAAYYLENENNPVAARQRLEGVLKNYPRSLVIPETLYRLADINAREGRSDEAQQMFKKLADEYPYTEWGRRAGLRLRTAATR
;
A
#
# COMPACT_ATOMS: atom_id res chain seq x y z
N GLN A 1 8.12 -24.27 -5.26
CA GLN A 1 7.68 -24.21 -3.86
C GLN A 1 7.21 -22.78 -3.52
N LEU A 2 5.94 -22.65 -3.12
CA LEU A 2 5.37 -21.33 -2.76
C LEU A 2 6.05 -20.80 -1.51
N LYS A 3 6.37 -19.49 -1.53
CA LYS A 3 6.90 -18.81 -0.35
C LYS A 3 5.81 -18.71 0.72
N PRO A 4 6.17 -18.67 2.02
CA PRO A 4 5.17 -18.55 3.11
C PRO A 4 4.18 -17.41 2.92
N VAL A 5 4.63 -16.27 2.38
CA VAL A 5 3.79 -15.09 2.10
C VAL A 5 2.70 -15.42 1.07
N GLU A 6 3.01 -16.20 0.06
CA GLU A 6 2.05 -16.59 -0.98
C GLU A 6 1.01 -17.59 -0.46
N GLN A 7 1.45 -18.52 0.39
CA GLN A 7 0.54 -19.45 1.06
C GLN A 7 -0.42 -18.73 1.98
N ASP A 8 0.10 -17.81 2.80
CA ASP A 8 -0.70 -17.00 3.70
C ASP A 8 -1.73 -16.16 2.96
N GLN A 9 -1.39 -15.67 1.75
CA GLN A 9 -2.32 -14.88 0.95
C GLN A 9 -3.52 -15.69 0.48
N GLY A 10 -3.31 -16.94 0.05
CA GLY A 10 -4.40 -17.84 -0.36
C GLY A 10 -5.38 -18.04 0.79
N LEU A 11 -4.87 -18.30 1.99
CA LEU A 11 -5.68 -18.48 3.18
C LEU A 11 -6.39 -17.16 3.56
N THR A 12 -5.72 -16.03 3.41
CA THR A 12 -6.29 -14.71 3.70
C THR A 12 -7.47 -14.40 2.78
N VAL A 13 -7.35 -14.68 1.48
CA VAL A 13 -8.44 -14.48 0.51
C VAL A 13 -9.64 -15.34 0.85
N LYS A 14 -9.43 -16.63 1.15
CA LYS A 14 -10.50 -17.56 1.53
C LYS A 14 -11.20 -17.09 2.81
N ALA A 15 -10.44 -16.70 3.82
CA ALA A 15 -10.99 -16.21 5.08
C ALA A 15 -11.83 -14.95 4.85
N MET A 16 -11.35 -14.03 4.04
CA MET A 16 -12.06 -12.79 3.72
C MET A 16 -13.37 -13.07 2.99
N ASP A 17 -13.38 -14.01 2.06
CA ASP A 17 -14.60 -14.41 1.31
C ASP A 17 -15.65 -14.98 2.26
N GLN A 18 -15.25 -15.82 3.21
CA GLN A 18 -16.16 -16.38 4.22
C GLN A 18 -16.73 -15.29 5.12
N LEU A 19 -15.90 -14.34 5.55
CA LEU A 19 -16.33 -13.22 6.37
C LEU A 19 -17.31 -12.30 5.62
N LYS A 20 -17.05 -12.03 4.34
CA LYS A 20 -17.95 -11.25 3.49
C LYS A 20 -19.30 -11.93 3.33
N LYS A 21 -19.31 -13.25 3.19
CA LYS A 21 -20.55 -14.03 3.10
C LYS A 21 -21.36 -13.88 4.38
N LEU A 22 -20.71 -13.99 5.54
CA LEU A 22 -21.38 -13.81 6.84
C LEU A 22 -22.04 -12.43 6.95
N VAL A 23 -21.33 -11.37 6.55
CA VAL A 23 -21.87 -10.00 6.61
C VAL A 23 -23.07 -9.84 5.67
N ARG A 24 -23.01 -10.43 4.47
CA ARG A 24 -24.13 -10.37 3.51
C ARG A 24 -25.37 -11.10 4.00
N GLU A 25 -25.20 -12.30 4.57
CA GLU A 25 -26.31 -13.14 4.99
C GLU A 25 -26.92 -12.71 6.33
N TYR A 26 -26.09 -12.17 7.23
CA TYR A 26 -26.51 -11.82 8.59
C TYR A 26 -26.02 -10.42 8.98
N PRO A 27 -26.45 -9.36 8.24
CA PRO A 27 -25.89 -8.01 8.46
C PRO A 27 -26.20 -7.43 9.84
N ASP A 28 -27.30 -7.86 10.45
CA ASP A 28 -27.72 -7.35 11.77
C ASP A 28 -27.18 -8.18 12.94
N SER A 29 -26.44 -9.24 12.67
CA SER A 29 -25.82 -10.09 13.68
C SER A 29 -24.69 -9.32 14.39
N ARG A 30 -24.55 -9.56 15.70
CA ARG A 30 -23.41 -9.04 16.46
C ARG A 30 -22.07 -9.54 15.88
N TYR A 31 -22.08 -10.69 15.20
CA TYR A 31 -20.89 -11.24 14.55
C TYR A 31 -20.52 -10.49 13.28
N ALA A 32 -21.44 -9.74 12.67
CA ALA A 32 -21.16 -8.99 11.45
C ALA A 32 -20.14 -7.86 11.71
N ALA A 33 -20.26 -7.15 12.83
CA ALA A 33 -19.31 -6.09 13.18
C ALA A 33 -17.90 -6.66 13.38
N ASP A 34 -17.79 -7.82 14.07
CA ASP A 34 -16.52 -8.50 14.27
C ASP A 34 -15.93 -8.98 12.92
N ALA A 35 -16.80 -9.51 12.04
CA ALA A 35 -16.39 -9.95 10.71
C ALA A 35 -15.87 -8.79 9.87
N LEU A 36 -16.50 -7.61 9.94
CA LEU A 36 -16.01 -6.41 9.23
C LEU A 36 -14.60 -6.01 9.69
N ALA A 37 -14.35 -6.05 11.00
CA ALA A 37 -13.03 -5.76 11.55
C ALA A 37 -11.98 -6.75 11.04
N LYS A 38 -12.33 -8.04 10.96
CA LYS A 38 -11.45 -9.08 10.44
C LYS A 38 -11.20 -8.93 8.94
N ILE A 39 -12.20 -8.49 8.18
CA ILE A 39 -12.04 -8.19 6.75
C ILE A 39 -10.98 -7.08 6.59
N ASP A 40 -11.03 -6.05 7.41
CA ASP A 40 -10.04 -4.97 7.35
C ASP A 40 -8.63 -5.48 7.64
N VAL A 41 -8.46 -6.40 8.59
CA VAL A 41 -7.17 -7.04 8.87
C VAL A 41 -6.69 -7.82 7.63
N CYS A 42 -7.57 -8.57 7.00
CA CYS A 42 -7.23 -9.32 5.78
C CYS A 42 -6.81 -8.39 4.64
N ARG A 43 -7.53 -7.29 4.45
CA ARG A 43 -7.17 -6.28 3.43
C ARG A 43 -5.79 -5.68 3.71
N GLY A 44 -5.49 -5.41 4.98
CA GLY A 44 -4.19 -4.90 5.38
C GLY A 44 -3.05 -5.86 5.00
N ARG A 45 -3.24 -7.15 5.22
CA ARG A 45 -2.25 -8.17 4.86
C ARG A 45 -2.06 -8.26 3.35
N LEU A 46 -3.14 -8.19 2.58
CA LEU A 46 -3.07 -8.23 1.12
C LEU A 46 -2.33 -6.99 0.59
N ALA A 47 -2.62 -5.81 1.16
CA ALA A 47 -1.94 -4.58 0.78
C ALA A 47 -0.43 -4.65 1.10
N GLN A 48 -0.08 -5.16 2.27
CA GLN A 48 1.33 -5.33 2.65
C GLN A 48 2.06 -6.29 1.71
N LYS A 49 1.39 -7.34 1.28
CA LYS A 49 1.99 -8.26 0.31
C LYS A 49 2.28 -7.58 -1.00
N GLU A 50 1.34 -6.78 -1.51
CA GLU A 50 1.55 -6.04 -2.77
C GLU A 50 2.75 -5.09 -2.64
N LEU A 51 2.87 -4.42 -1.50
CA LEU A 51 3.99 -3.54 -1.22
C LEU A 51 5.32 -4.31 -1.18
N TRP A 52 5.33 -5.49 -0.55
CA TRP A 52 6.50 -6.36 -0.51
C TRP A 52 6.92 -6.80 -1.92
N VAL A 53 5.96 -7.19 -2.76
CA VAL A 53 6.23 -7.58 -4.14
C VAL A 53 6.81 -6.40 -4.93
N ALA A 54 6.25 -5.20 -4.75
CA ALA A 54 6.77 -4.00 -5.40
C ALA A 54 8.23 -3.73 -5.01
N ALA A 55 8.54 -3.83 -3.71
CA ALA A 55 9.91 -3.65 -3.23
C ALA A 55 10.85 -4.69 -3.83
N TYR A 56 10.40 -5.93 -3.95
CA TYR A 56 11.17 -7.01 -4.57
C TYR A 56 11.53 -6.66 -6.02
N TYR A 57 10.56 -6.19 -6.81
CA TYR A 57 10.83 -5.80 -8.20
C TYR A 57 11.84 -4.66 -8.30
N LEU A 58 11.78 -3.70 -7.37
CA LEU A 58 12.73 -2.58 -7.38
C LEU A 58 14.14 -3.01 -6.99
N GLU A 59 14.26 -3.80 -5.92
CA GLU A 59 15.54 -4.12 -5.30
C GLU A 59 16.26 -5.30 -5.97
N ASN A 60 15.51 -6.30 -6.40
CA ASN A 60 16.12 -7.55 -6.92
C ASN A 60 16.01 -7.69 -8.44
N GLU A 61 14.91 -7.20 -9.02
CA GLU A 61 14.68 -7.34 -10.47
C GLU A 61 14.97 -6.07 -11.26
N ASN A 62 15.24 -4.96 -10.57
CA ASN A 62 15.44 -3.65 -11.19
C ASN A 62 14.35 -3.35 -12.23
N ASN A 63 13.10 -3.61 -11.85
CA ASN A 63 11.93 -3.49 -12.74
C ASN A 63 10.94 -2.47 -12.17
N PRO A 64 11.17 -1.17 -12.40
CA PRO A 64 10.30 -0.12 -11.88
C PRO A 64 8.89 -0.14 -12.50
N VAL A 65 8.74 -0.65 -13.72
CA VAL A 65 7.42 -0.76 -14.37
C VAL A 65 6.52 -1.72 -13.59
N ALA A 66 7.03 -2.92 -13.28
CA ALA A 66 6.27 -3.90 -12.50
C ALA A 66 6.02 -3.40 -11.08
N ALA A 67 7.00 -2.75 -10.45
CA ALA A 67 6.84 -2.16 -9.12
C ALA A 67 5.75 -1.09 -9.12
N ARG A 68 5.75 -0.20 -10.11
CA ARG A 68 4.74 0.85 -10.25
C ARG A 68 3.33 0.26 -10.34
N GLN A 69 3.15 -0.78 -11.14
CA GLN A 69 1.84 -1.43 -11.32
C GLN A 69 1.31 -1.97 -9.99
N ARG A 70 2.18 -2.60 -9.19
CA ARG A 70 1.79 -3.12 -7.88
C ARG A 70 1.41 -2.01 -6.91
N LEU A 71 2.23 -0.94 -6.88
CA LEU A 71 1.99 0.21 -5.99
C LEU A 71 0.70 0.95 -6.37
N GLU A 72 0.45 1.16 -7.65
CA GLU A 72 -0.80 1.77 -8.13
C GLU A 72 -2.00 0.89 -7.77
N GLY A 73 -1.83 -0.43 -7.83
CA GLY A 73 -2.84 -1.39 -7.39
C GLY A 73 -3.20 -1.22 -5.91
N VAL A 74 -2.22 -0.93 -5.06
CA VAL A 74 -2.48 -0.68 -3.63
C VAL A 74 -3.34 0.57 -3.46
N LEU A 75 -3.02 1.65 -4.16
CA LEU A 75 -3.81 2.88 -4.08
C LEU A 75 -5.25 2.68 -4.55
N LYS A 76 -5.43 1.87 -5.60
CA LYS A 76 -6.74 1.61 -6.18
C LYS A 76 -7.58 0.65 -5.31
N ASN A 77 -6.98 -0.45 -4.87
CA ASN A 77 -7.71 -1.55 -4.25
C ASN A 77 -7.75 -1.48 -2.72
N TYR A 78 -6.81 -0.75 -2.11
CA TYR A 78 -6.69 -0.65 -0.65
C TYR A 78 -6.50 0.80 -0.20
N PRO A 79 -7.39 1.74 -0.61
CA PRO A 79 -7.17 3.18 -0.40
C PRO A 79 -7.15 3.60 1.07
N ARG A 80 -7.65 2.77 1.98
CA ARG A 80 -7.69 3.05 3.42
C ARG A 80 -6.64 2.29 4.22
N SER A 81 -5.74 1.58 3.54
CA SER A 81 -4.72 0.78 4.21
C SER A 81 -3.69 1.67 4.89
N LEU A 82 -3.12 1.16 5.98
CA LEU A 82 -2.01 1.81 6.69
C LEU A 82 -0.73 1.87 5.86
N VAL A 83 -0.65 1.10 4.76
CA VAL A 83 0.54 1.12 3.89
C VAL A 83 0.45 2.20 2.80
N ILE A 84 -0.63 2.99 2.75
CA ILE A 84 -0.76 4.06 1.76
C ILE A 84 0.40 5.08 1.83
N PRO A 85 0.81 5.57 3.01
CA PRO A 85 1.95 6.49 3.06
C PRO A 85 3.22 5.93 2.46
N GLU A 86 3.58 4.70 2.78
CA GLU A 86 4.76 4.06 2.19
C GLU A 86 4.59 3.88 0.68
N THR A 87 3.40 3.50 0.23
CA THR A 87 3.09 3.33 -1.19
C THR A 87 3.30 4.63 -1.96
N LEU A 88 2.79 5.73 -1.44
CA LEU A 88 2.96 7.06 -2.05
C LEU A 88 4.43 7.47 -2.11
N TYR A 89 5.18 7.21 -1.03
CA TYR A 89 6.60 7.53 -1.01
C TYR A 89 7.37 6.75 -2.08
N ARG A 90 7.12 5.46 -2.20
CA ARG A 90 7.79 4.61 -3.18
C ARG A 90 7.45 5.03 -4.61
N LEU A 91 6.19 5.38 -4.89
CA LEU A 91 5.80 5.91 -6.20
C LEU A 91 6.49 7.24 -6.51
N ALA A 92 6.54 8.15 -5.53
CA ALA A 92 7.22 9.42 -5.68
C ALA A 92 8.72 9.22 -5.97
N ASP A 93 9.34 8.27 -5.26
CA ASP A 93 10.75 7.95 -5.47
C ASP A 93 11.00 7.39 -6.87
N ILE A 94 10.12 6.51 -7.36
CA ILE A 94 10.22 5.99 -8.74
C ILE A 94 10.12 7.14 -9.75
N ASN A 95 9.16 8.05 -9.56
CA ASN A 95 9.00 9.21 -10.43
C ASN A 95 10.26 10.09 -10.44
N ALA A 96 10.85 10.33 -9.27
CA ALA A 96 12.08 11.11 -9.16
C ALA A 96 13.23 10.45 -9.92
N ARG A 97 13.39 9.15 -9.77
CA ARG A 97 14.45 8.39 -10.44
C ARG A 97 14.28 8.36 -11.97
N GLU A 98 13.03 8.41 -12.44
CA GLU A 98 12.70 8.43 -13.87
C GLU A 98 12.74 9.83 -14.48
N GLY A 99 13.11 10.84 -13.72
CA GLY A 99 13.18 12.21 -14.18
C GLY A 99 11.85 12.95 -14.20
N ARG A 100 10.80 12.37 -13.64
CA ARG A 100 9.47 13.00 -13.51
C ARG A 100 9.44 13.84 -12.24
N SER A 101 10.27 14.86 -12.19
CA SER A 101 10.52 15.63 -10.97
C SER A 101 9.29 16.36 -10.46
N ASP A 102 8.50 16.96 -11.36
CA ASP A 102 7.30 17.70 -10.97
C ASP A 102 6.25 16.78 -10.35
N GLU A 103 6.03 15.62 -10.96
CA GLU A 103 5.09 14.61 -10.43
C GLU A 103 5.57 14.10 -9.07
N ALA A 104 6.87 13.85 -8.94
CA ALA A 104 7.47 13.39 -7.68
C ALA A 104 7.27 14.43 -6.58
N GLN A 105 7.52 15.70 -6.87
CA GLN A 105 7.36 16.80 -5.91
C GLN A 105 5.91 16.91 -5.44
N GLN A 106 4.95 16.82 -6.36
CA GLN A 106 3.53 16.84 -6.01
C GLN A 106 3.15 15.69 -5.08
N MET A 107 3.64 14.50 -5.35
CA MET A 107 3.38 13.32 -4.51
C MET A 107 4.03 13.45 -3.13
N PHE A 108 5.27 13.93 -3.06
CA PHE A 108 5.94 14.16 -1.77
C PHE A 108 5.19 15.23 -0.96
N LYS A 109 4.73 16.29 -1.61
CA LYS A 109 3.95 17.34 -0.93
C LYS A 109 2.65 16.80 -0.38
N LYS A 110 1.90 16.05 -1.19
CA LYS A 110 0.66 15.41 -0.75
C LYS A 110 0.92 14.51 0.46
N LEU A 111 1.97 13.72 0.40
CA LEU A 111 2.33 12.79 1.48
C LEU A 111 2.69 13.55 2.77
N ALA A 112 3.49 14.60 2.66
CA ALA A 112 3.89 15.41 3.81
C ALA A 112 2.70 16.16 4.43
N ASP A 113 1.76 16.64 3.61
CA ASP A 113 0.59 17.40 4.07
C ASP A 113 -0.47 16.48 4.68
N GLU A 114 -0.73 15.33 4.07
CA GLU A 114 -1.82 14.42 4.51
C GLU A 114 -1.38 13.42 5.59
N TYR A 115 -0.10 13.07 5.63
CA TYR A 115 0.42 12.06 6.57
C TYR A 115 1.64 12.57 7.35
N PRO A 116 1.55 13.77 7.98
CA PRO A 116 2.72 14.42 8.59
C PRO A 116 3.31 13.65 9.79
N TYR A 117 2.51 12.81 10.44
CA TYR A 117 2.95 12.07 11.63
C TYR A 117 3.49 10.68 11.31
N THR A 118 3.51 10.29 10.04
CA THR A 118 4.09 9.02 9.62
C THR A 118 5.57 9.19 9.28
N GLU A 119 6.33 8.11 9.38
CA GLU A 119 7.72 8.08 8.93
C GLU A 119 7.84 8.57 7.47
N TRP A 120 6.93 8.11 6.61
CA TRP A 120 6.97 8.41 5.18
C TRP A 120 6.63 9.87 4.90
N GLY A 121 5.71 10.45 5.65
CA GLY A 121 5.41 11.88 5.57
C GLY A 121 6.61 12.74 5.97
N ARG A 122 7.31 12.34 7.03
CA ARG A 122 8.52 13.03 7.45
C ARG A 122 9.63 12.92 6.42
N ARG A 123 9.84 11.73 5.85
CA ARG A 123 10.82 11.52 4.77
C ARG A 123 10.48 12.34 3.53
N ALA A 124 9.20 12.44 3.20
CA ALA A 124 8.73 13.25 2.08
C ALA A 124 9.05 14.74 2.31
N GLY A 125 8.84 15.23 3.51
CA GLY A 125 9.20 16.59 3.89
C GLY A 125 10.68 16.87 3.71
N LEU A 126 11.54 15.92 4.07
CA LEU A 126 12.97 16.02 3.87
C LEU A 126 13.34 16.08 2.38
N ARG A 127 12.70 15.25 1.57
CA ARG A 127 12.93 15.22 0.11
C ARG A 127 12.55 16.56 -0.52
N LEU A 128 11.46 17.19 -0.07
CA LEU A 128 11.03 18.52 -0.53
C LEU A 128 12.04 19.59 -0.18
N ARG A 129 12.56 19.58 1.04
CA ARG A 129 13.56 20.57 1.49
C ARG A 129 14.87 20.44 0.72
N THR A 130 15.30 19.20 0.49
CA THR A 130 16.53 18.94 -0.28
C THR A 130 16.40 19.45 -1.72
N ALA A 131 15.23 19.24 -2.34
CA ALA A 131 14.97 19.71 -3.70
C ALA A 131 14.96 21.25 -3.76
N ALA A 132 14.39 21.92 -2.74
CA ALA A 132 14.30 23.38 -2.68
C ALA A 132 15.67 24.05 -2.51
N THR A 133 16.65 23.34 -1.95
CA THR A 133 18.01 23.89 -1.74
C THR A 133 18.95 23.69 -2.93
N ARG A 134 18.51 23.00 -3.97
CA ARG A 134 19.27 22.84 -5.21
C ARG A 134 18.86 23.90 -6.24
#